data_3cc4379431f0f0c8c80bbb0bd206c496
#
_entry.id   3cc4379431f0f0c8c80bbb0bd206c496
#
_cell.length_a   1.000
_cell.length_b   1.000
_cell.length_c   1.000
_cell.angle_alpha   90.00
_cell.angle_beta   90.00
_cell.angle_gamma   90.00
#
_symmetry.space_group_name_H-M   'P 1'
#
loop_
_entity.id
_entity.type
_entity.pdbx_description
1 polymer ?
#
loop_
_entity_poly.entity_id
_entity_poly.type
_entity_poly.pdbx_seq_one_letter_code
_entity_poly.pdbx_strand_id
1 'polypeptide(L)'
;MKSDAEMNAEDDRKQYELVTARNEGETMCYQVEKMLKENADKLQDSDREPIEAAIEKVREASKGVDTDAIKAAVNELEQASHAMSAAMLSLIHI
;
A
#
# COMPACT_ATOMS: atom_id res chain seq x y z
N MET A 1 -6.74 6.54 -37.94
CA MET A 1 -7.72 5.88 -37.10
C MET A 1 -7.13 4.83 -36.22
N LYS A 2 -6.27 3.99 -36.76
CA LYS A 2 -5.58 2.98 -35.95
C LYS A 2 -4.69 3.63 -34.89
N SER A 3 -3.99 4.69 -35.27
CA SER A 3 -3.14 5.41 -34.33
C SER A 3 -3.92 6.04 -33.20
N ASP A 4 -5.13 6.54 -33.51
CA ASP A 4 -5.99 7.10 -32.47
C ASP A 4 -6.44 6.02 -31.49
N ALA A 5 -6.80 4.85 -32.02
CA ALA A 5 -7.20 3.73 -31.19
C ALA A 5 -6.04 3.25 -30.31
N GLU A 6 -4.84 3.25 -30.86
CA GLU A 6 -3.66 2.85 -30.10
C GLU A 6 -3.37 3.84 -28.98
N MET A 7 -3.48 5.14 -29.26
CA MET A 7 -3.27 6.16 -28.23
C MET A 7 -4.33 6.06 -27.14
N ASN A 8 -5.56 5.81 -27.50
CA ASN A 8 -6.63 5.64 -26.52
C ASN A 8 -6.39 4.42 -25.65
N ALA A 9 -5.89 3.35 -26.27
CA ALA A 9 -5.59 2.14 -25.52
C ALA A 9 -4.48 2.38 -24.48
N GLU A 10 -3.47 3.17 -24.83
CA GLU A 10 -2.41 3.50 -23.90
C GLU A 10 -2.93 4.36 -22.74
N ASP A 11 -3.75 5.34 -23.06
CA ASP A 11 -4.34 6.19 -22.03
C ASP A 11 -5.23 5.38 -21.10
N ASP A 12 -6.05 4.50 -21.66
CA ASP A 12 -6.92 3.63 -20.89
C ASP A 12 -6.09 2.72 -19.97
N ARG A 13 -4.99 2.20 -20.48
CA ARG A 13 -4.11 1.34 -19.70
C ARG A 13 -3.50 2.09 -18.53
N LYS A 14 -3.03 3.31 -18.77
CA LYS A 14 -2.46 4.13 -17.71
C LYS A 14 -3.48 4.45 -16.64
N GLN A 15 -4.70 4.80 -17.06
CA GLN A 15 -5.77 5.06 -16.11
C GLN A 15 -6.15 3.82 -15.34
N TYR A 16 -6.21 2.69 -16.01
CA TYR A 16 -6.52 1.42 -15.37
C TYR A 16 -5.46 1.08 -14.33
N GLU A 17 -4.18 1.23 -14.68
CA GLU A 17 -3.10 0.98 -13.74
C GLU A 17 -3.16 1.92 -12.54
N LEU A 18 -3.46 3.18 -12.79
CA LEU A 18 -3.57 4.17 -11.72
C LEU A 18 -4.69 3.82 -10.77
N VAL A 19 -5.87 3.51 -11.30
CA VAL A 19 -7.03 3.15 -10.48
C VAL A 19 -6.74 1.86 -9.72
N THR A 20 -6.16 0.88 -10.39
CA THR A 20 -5.81 -0.39 -9.77
C THR A 20 -4.83 -0.19 -8.63
N ALA A 21 -3.80 0.62 -8.87
CA ALA A 21 -2.80 0.91 -7.83
C ALA A 21 -3.43 1.63 -6.64
N ARG A 22 -4.31 2.59 -6.91
CA ARG A 22 -5.03 3.29 -5.85
C ARG A 22 -5.88 2.33 -5.02
N ASN A 23 -6.63 1.46 -5.70
CA ASN A 23 -7.47 0.49 -5.02
C ASN A 23 -6.64 -0.46 -4.17
N GLU A 24 -5.54 -0.94 -4.72
CA GLU A 24 -4.63 -1.80 -3.96
C GLU A 24 -4.07 -1.08 -2.75
N GLY A 25 -3.67 0.17 -2.92
CA GLY A 25 -3.16 0.99 -1.83
C GLY A 25 -4.18 1.19 -0.74
N GLU A 26 -5.40 1.54 -1.11
CA GLU A 26 -6.48 1.74 -0.15
C GLU A 26 -6.80 0.45 0.60
N THR A 27 -6.90 -0.66 -0.13
CA THR A 27 -7.17 -1.97 0.47
C THR A 27 -6.07 -2.34 1.44
N MET A 28 -4.82 -2.16 1.03
CA MET A 28 -3.67 -2.46 1.88
C MET A 28 -3.67 -1.59 3.13
N CYS A 29 -3.92 -0.30 2.98
CA CYS A 29 -3.99 0.61 4.12
C CYS A 29 -5.08 0.17 5.10
N TYR A 30 -6.24 -0.18 4.57
CA TYR A 30 -7.35 -0.62 5.40
C TYR A 30 -7.00 -1.89 6.18
N GLN A 31 -6.43 -2.86 5.50
CA GLN A 31 -6.04 -4.13 6.12
C GLN A 31 -5.00 -3.92 7.20
N VAL A 32 -3.98 -3.12 6.89
CA VAL A 32 -2.90 -2.86 7.85
C VAL A 32 -3.41 -2.08 9.05
N GLU A 33 -4.25 -1.07 8.81
CA GLU A 33 -4.84 -0.31 9.90
C GLU A 33 -5.67 -1.22 10.82
N LYS A 34 -6.43 -2.12 10.23
CA LYS A 34 -7.22 -3.07 10.98
C LYS A 34 -6.32 -3.97 11.84
N MET A 35 -5.24 -4.46 11.24
CA MET A 35 -4.28 -5.27 11.98
C MET A 35 -3.65 -4.50 13.13
N LEU A 36 -3.33 -3.24 12.89
CA LEU A 36 -2.77 -2.39 13.94
C LEU A 36 -3.72 -2.24 15.11
N LYS A 37 -4.99 -2.03 14.81
CA LYS A 37 -6.01 -1.88 15.86
C LYS A 37 -6.21 -3.17 16.64
N GLU A 38 -6.26 -4.29 15.92
CA GLU A 38 -6.48 -5.59 16.56
C GLU A 38 -5.29 -5.99 17.44
N ASN A 39 -4.09 -5.60 17.04
CA ASN A 39 -2.86 -5.98 17.72
C ASN A 39 -2.20 -4.81 18.42
N ALA A 40 -2.96 -3.75 18.70
CA ALA A 40 -2.42 -2.55 19.34
C ALA A 40 -1.75 -2.88 20.67
N ASP A 41 -2.32 -3.80 21.43
CA ASP A 41 -1.76 -4.22 22.71
C ASP A 41 -0.44 -4.97 22.55
N LYS A 42 -0.29 -5.68 21.45
CA LYS A 42 0.90 -6.49 21.20
C LYS A 42 2.03 -5.72 20.55
N LEU A 43 1.68 -4.62 19.85
CA LEU A 43 2.65 -3.83 19.13
C LEU A 43 3.11 -2.64 19.95
N GLN A 44 4.40 -2.36 19.87
CA GLN A 44 4.97 -1.18 20.50
C GLN A 44 4.85 0.02 19.57
N ASP A 45 4.93 1.22 20.15
CA ASP A 45 4.88 2.44 19.37
C ASP A 45 5.94 2.47 18.28
N SER A 46 7.14 2.00 18.61
CA SER A 46 8.24 1.99 17.65
C SER A 46 7.98 1.04 16.48
N ASP A 47 7.22 -0.02 16.71
CA ASP A 47 6.81 -0.94 15.65
C ASP A 47 5.72 -0.34 14.77
N ARG A 48 4.86 0.47 15.37
CA ARG A 48 3.75 1.09 14.66
C ARG A 48 4.16 2.28 13.81
N GLU A 49 5.15 3.05 14.27
CA GLU A 49 5.58 4.25 13.56
C GLU A 49 5.92 4.02 12.09
N PRO A 50 6.80 3.05 11.75
CA PRO A 50 7.13 2.85 10.34
C PRO A 50 5.93 2.40 9.52
N ILE A 51 5.03 1.65 10.11
CA ILE A 51 3.83 1.18 9.42
C ILE A 51 2.90 2.35 9.15
N GLU A 52 2.67 3.20 10.15
CA GLU A 52 1.84 4.37 9.99
C GLU A 52 2.41 5.33 8.94
N ALA A 53 3.74 5.50 8.95
CA ALA A 53 4.41 6.32 7.96
C ALA A 53 4.21 5.75 6.55
N ALA A 54 4.29 4.44 6.41
CA ALA A 54 4.07 3.79 5.12
C ALA A 54 2.63 3.98 4.64
N ILE A 55 1.66 3.90 5.56
CA ILE A 55 0.26 4.13 5.24
C ILE A 55 0.06 5.56 4.73
N GLU A 56 0.67 6.53 5.39
CA GLU A 56 0.58 7.92 4.96
C GLU A 56 1.18 8.11 3.58
N LYS A 57 2.31 7.48 3.31
CA LYS A 57 2.94 7.56 2.00
C LYS A 57 2.01 7.03 0.91
N VAL A 58 1.34 5.92 1.17
CA VAL A 58 0.39 5.35 0.22
C VAL A 58 -0.76 6.32 -0.02
N ARG A 59 -1.29 6.90 1.04
CA ARG A 59 -2.39 7.86 0.92
C ARG A 59 -1.99 9.08 0.12
N GLU A 60 -0.82 9.62 0.39
CA GLU A 60 -0.32 10.78 -0.34
C GLU A 60 -0.07 10.45 -1.80
N ALA A 61 0.55 9.31 -2.07
CA ALA A 61 0.79 8.87 -3.44
C ALA A 61 -0.53 8.66 -4.18
N SER A 62 -1.55 8.14 -3.49
CA SER A 62 -2.87 7.91 -4.08
C SER A 62 -3.54 9.20 -4.54
N LYS A 63 -3.24 10.31 -3.91
CA LYS A 63 -3.80 11.60 -4.29
C LYS A 63 -3.24 12.11 -5.61
N GLY A 64 -2.02 11.67 -5.94
CA GLY A 64 -1.38 12.05 -7.19
C GLY A 64 -1.79 11.16 -8.34
N VAL A 65 -1.18 11.41 -9.48
CA VAL A 65 -1.45 10.65 -10.70
C VAL A 65 -0.27 9.77 -11.10
N ASP A 66 0.71 9.65 -10.23
CA ASP A 66 1.92 8.88 -10.51
C ASP A 66 1.74 7.45 -10.02
N THR A 67 1.48 6.55 -10.97
CA THR A 67 1.29 5.13 -10.66
C THR A 67 2.53 4.52 -10.02
N ASP A 68 3.69 4.90 -10.51
CA ASP A 68 4.95 4.35 -9.97
C ASP A 68 5.13 4.73 -8.51
N ALA A 69 4.79 5.95 -8.14
CA ALA A 69 4.88 6.41 -6.76
C ALA A 69 3.91 5.61 -5.88
N ILE A 70 2.71 5.35 -6.37
CA ILE A 70 1.72 4.57 -5.64
C ILE A 70 2.22 3.15 -5.43
N LYS A 71 2.75 2.54 -6.49
CA LYS A 71 3.27 1.17 -6.41
C LYS A 71 4.44 1.07 -5.44
N ALA A 72 5.34 2.05 -5.47
CA ALA A 72 6.48 2.07 -4.56
C ALA A 72 6.01 2.18 -3.11
N ALA A 73 5.04 3.06 -2.86
CA ALA A 73 4.49 3.23 -1.52
C ALA A 73 3.77 1.97 -1.04
N VAL A 74 3.01 1.33 -1.92
CA VAL A 74 2.34 0.07 -1.60
C VAL A 74 3.36 -1.01 -1.26
N ASN A 75 4.45 -1.07 -2.01
CA ASN A 75 5.51 -2.04 -1.77
C ASN A 75 6.15 -1.81 -0.39
N GLU A 76 6.41 -0.55 -0.04
CA GLU A 76 6.95 -0.23 1.28
C GLU A 76 5.99 -0.65 2.39
N LEU A 77 4.70 -0.39 2.20
CA LEU A 77 3.69 -0.78 3.17
C LEU A 77 3.61 -2.29 3.30
N GLU A 78 3.70 -2.99 2.18
CA GLU A 78 3.69 -4.44 2.17
C GLU A 78 4.88 -4.99 2.96
N GLN A 79 6.06 -4.44 2.74
CA GLN A 79 7.25 -4.86 3.48
C GLN A 79 7.11 -4.58 4.97
N ALA A 80 6.59 -3.42 5.33
CA ALA A 80 6.35 -3.09 6.73
C ALA A 80 5.35 -4.06 7.36
N SER A 81 4.32 -4.42 6.60
CA SER A 81 3.32 -5.38 7.06
C SER A 81 3.94 -6.76 7.29
N HIS A 82 4.80 -7.18 6.37
CA HIS A 82 5.51 -8.46 6.54
C HIS A 82 6.41 -8.46 7.76
N ALA A 83 7.11 -7.37 7.98
CA ALA A 83 7.98 -7.24 9.15
C ALA A 83 7.16 -7.34 10.43
N MET A 84 6.00 -6.70 10.45
CA MET A 84 5.12 -6.77 11.60
C MET A 84 4.63 -8.20 11.84
N SER A 85 4.21 -8.87 10.78
CA SER A 85 3.75 -10.25 10.87
C SER A 85 4.86 -11.17 11.37
N ALA A 86 6.08 -10.97 10.87
CA ALA A 86 7.23 -11.76 11.31
C ALA A 86 7.50 -11.55 12.79
N ALA A 87 7.41 -10.32 13.26
CA ALA A 87 7.60 -10.00 14.67
C ALA A 87 6.55 -10.69 15.54
N MET A 88 5.29 -10.67 15.09
CA MET A 88 4.21 -11.33 15.82
C MET A 88 4.38 -12.84 15.84
N LEU A 89 4.77 -13.42 14.71
CA LEU A 89 5.02 -14.85 14.62
C LEU A 89 6.17 -15.27 15.52
N SER A 90 7.19 -14.43 15.58
CA SER A 90 8.34 -14.70 16.45
C SER A 90 7.91 -14.74 17.92
N LEU A 91 7.03 -13.82 18.32
CA LEU A 91 6.51 -13.81 19.69
C LEU A 91 5.67 -15.05 19.98
N ILE A 92 4.85 -15.46 19.03
CA ILE A 92 3.99 -16.63 19.20
C ILE A 92 4.82 -17.91 19.26
N HIS A 93 5.92 -17.92 18.54
CA HIS A 93 6.77 -19.10 18.45
C HIS A 93 7.47 -19.44 19.77
N ILE A 94 7.62 -18.46 20.63
CA ILE A 94 8.22 -18.68 21.94
C ILE A 94 7.21 -19.31 22.90
#